data_d13ed4a885e30a33a715c10670a2420b
#
_entry.id   d13ed4a885e30a33a715c10670a2420b
#
_cell.length_a   1.000
_cell.length_b   1.000
_cell.length_c   1.000
_cell.angle_alpha   90.00
_cell.angle_beta   90.00
_cell.angle_gamma   90.00
#
_symmetry.space_group_name_H-M   'P 1'
#
loop_
_entity.id
_entity.type
_entity.pdbx_description
1 polymer ?
#
loop_
_entity_poly.entity_id
_entity_poly.type
_entity_poly.pdbx_seq_one_letter_code
_entity_poly.pdbx_strand_id
1 'polypeptide(L)'
;MEIIRQMQEREDLTERERNIRDYLMEHPEAVISMTAKQLGEVSYSSTAAVSRFCRKIGCQDYGEFRLRFLSELQSTEGGQETSTEHFVIQQQENAMTIMNKIADIDTLAVEKTKRLLTIDQLARVGKMVHEAKYIDFYAFDMNIHLARYGCSQFFHCDKVANTYAEDNIQRMMALQNNENHLSIMISHTGNNKKLVELVRDLHRAKAKTILITSQGKSRMKAYADEVLLTPRTLTECGSIRMEGLWTVAFSAATKYLLDVMFAMEFSAGYDENIKLSKQYYEIGAKNLCYTEKS
;
A
#
# COMPACT_ATOMS: atom_id res chain seq x y z
N MET A 1 0.29 -0.02 21.48
CA MET A 1 -0.31 0.09 22.85
C MET A 1 -0.16 1.48 23.49
N GLU A 2 0.17 2.48 22.72
CA GLU A 2 0.40 3.84 23.26
C GLU A 2 -0.92 4.59 23.50
N ILE A 3 -1.86 4.50 22.54
CA ILE A 3 -3.15 5.22 22.63
C ILE A 3 -4.08 4.60 23.68
N ILE A 4 -4.22 3.28 23.68
CA ILE A 4 -5.06 2.57 24.66
C ILE A 4 -4.53 2.84 26.08
N ARG A 5 -3.22 2.78 26.27
CA ARG A 5 -2.59 3.11 27.54
C ARG A 5 -2.81 4.56 27.95
N GLN A 6 -2.64 5.51 27.00
CA GLN A 6 -2.92 6.93 27.26
C GLN A 6 -4.38 7.18 27.61
N MET A 7 -5.32 6.47 26.99
CA MET A 7 -6.75 6.55 27.35
C MET A 7 -7.00 6.07 28.79
N GLN A 8 -6.31 5.02 29.22
CA GLN A 8 -6.49 4.44 30.56
C GLN A 8 -5.80 5.24 31.68
N GLU A 9 -4.58 5.71 31.43
CA GLU A 9 -3.74 6.37 32.46
C GLU A 9 -4.02 7.87 32.60
N ARG A 10 -4.80 8.49 31.69
CA ARG A 10 -4.98 9.93 31.67
C ARG A 10 -6.03 10.40 32.69
N GLU A 11 -5.60 11.16 33.69
CA GLU A 11 -6.45 11.67 34.76
C GLU A 11 -7.10 13.02 34.45
N ASP A 12 -6.57 13.80 33.50
CA ASP A 12 -7.01 15.17 33.16
C ASP A 12 -8.20 15.23 32.18
N LEU A 13 -8.91 14.12 31.99
CA LEU A 13 -10.09 14.06 31.13
C LEU A 13 -11.30 14.69 31.85
N THR A 14 -12.01 15.57 31.11
CA THR A 14 -13.31 16.08 31.55
C THR A 14 -14.36 14.97 31.58
N GLU A 15 -15.48 15.16 32.25
CA GLU A 15 -16.57 14.19 32.32
C GLU A 15 -17.02 13.70 30.93
N ARG A 16 -17.17 14.61 29.96
CA ARG A 16 -17.55 14.28 28.58
C ARG A 16 -16.46 13.49 27.86
N GLU A 17 -15.21 13.79 28.11
CA GLU A 17 -14.08 13.04 27.53
C GLU A 17 -13.94 11.67 28.17
N ARG A 18 -14.27 11.52 29.45
CA ARG A 18 -14.39 10.21 30.11
C ARG A 18 -15.50 9.37 29.52
N ASN A 19 -16.66 9.94 29.27
CA ASN A 19 -17.75 9.22 28.59
C ASN A 19 -17.34 8.70 27.21
N ILE A 20 -16.59 9.51 26.44
CA ILE A 20 -16.03 9.06 25.14
C ILE A 20 -15.07 7.90 25.34
N ARG A 21 -14.13 8.02 26.28
CA ARG A 21 -13.17 6.95 26.63
C ARG A 21 -13.89 5.66 27.03
N ASP A 22 -14.82 5.76 27.96
CA ASP A 22 -15.50 4.60 28.54
C ASP A 22 -16.34 3.89 27.46
N TYR A 23 -17.04 4.64 26.62
CA TYR A 23 -17.77 4.09 25.48
C TYR A 23 -16.84 3.37 24.50
N LEU A 24 -15.67 3.94 24.18
CA LEU A 24 -14.69 3.32 23.28
C LEU A 24 -14.02 2.09 23.89
N MET A 25 -13.89 2.02 25.21
CA MET A 25 -13.35 0.85 25.91
C MET A 25 -14.36 -0.28 25.99
N GLU A 26 -15.65 0.02 26.09
CA GLU A 26 -16.73 -0.96 26.08
C GLU A 26 -17.10 -1.42 24.66
N HIS A 27 -16.97 -0.52 23.68
CA HIS A 27 -17.34 -0.75 22.28
C HIS A 27 -16.18 -0.35 21.33
N PRO A 28 -15.03 -1.03 21.39
CA PRO A 28 -13.87 -0.66 20.58
C PRO A 28 -14.15 -0.72 19.07
N GLU A 29 -15.05 -1.61 18.64
CA GLU A 29 -15.51 -1.73 17.26
C GLU A 29 -16.29 -0.50 16.77
N ALA A 30 -16.88 0.28 17.65
CA ALA A 30 -17.64 1.49 17.29
C ALA A 30 -16.78 2.54 16.57
N VAL A 31 -15.47 2.61 16.90
CA VAL A 31 -14.51 3.50 16.22
C VAL A 31 -14.45 3.22 14.72
N ILE A 32 -14.71 1.98 14.33
CA ILE A 32 -14.60 1.52 12.94
C ILE A 32 -15.63 2.20 12.03
N SER A 33 -16.85 2.33 12.50
CA SER A 33 -18.00 2.75 11.66
C SER A 33 -18.50 4.16 11.96
N MET A 34 -18.13 4.75 13.12
CA MET A 34 -18.69 6.03 13.57
C MET A 34 -17.87 7.22 13.09
N THR A 35 -18.57 8.26 12.69
CA THR A 35 -18.01 9.60 12.54
C THR A 35 -17.81 10.25 13.93
N ALA A 36 -16.99 11.29 14.00
CA ALA A 36 -16.81 12.06 15.24
C ALA A 36 -18.14 12.61 15.79
N LYS A 37 -19.09 12.90 14.92
CA LYS A 37 -20.44 13.36 15.30
C LYS A 37 -21.23 12.22 15.94
N GLN A 38 -21.27 11.06 15.31
CA GLN A 38 -21.97 9.87 15.82
C GLN A 38 -21.38 9.39 17.15
N LEU A 39 -20.02 9.36 17.26
CA LEU A 39 -19.37 9.04 18.52
C LEU A 39 -19.74 10.03 19.62
N GLY A 40 -19.80 11.33 19.30
CA GLY A 40 -20.27 12.34 20.23
C GLY A 40 -21.70 12.09 20.70
N GLU A 41 -22.62 11.75 19.80
CA GLU A 41 -24.02 11.46 20.10
C GLU A 41 -24.17 10.25 21.04
N VAL A 42 -23.54 9.10 20.72
CA VAL A 42 -23.66 7.88 21.53
C VAL A 42 -22.92 7.96 22.88
N SER A 43 -21.89 8.78 22.99
CA SER A 43 -21.16 9.03 24.25
C SER A 43 -21.69 10.23 25.04
N TYR A 44 -22.88 10.73 24.71
CA TYR A 44 -23.48 11.92 25.33
C TYR A 44 -22.56 13.14 25.33
N SER A 45 -21.81 13.30 24.25
CA SER A 45 -20.79 14.33 24.09
C SER A 45 -21.00 15.11 22.78
N SER A 46 -20.24 16.17 22.55
CA SER A 46 -20.28 16.92 21.30
C SER A 46 -19.11 16.51 20.38
N THR A 47 -19.25 16.74 19.08
CA THR A 47 -18.16 16.59 18.11
C THR A 47 -16.90 17.37 18.53
N ALA A 48 -17.08 18.56 19.13
CA ALA A 48 -15.98 19.36 19.66
C ALA A 48 -15.29 18.69 20.88
N ALA A 49 -16.03 17.95 21.70
CA ALA A 49 -15.47 17.16 22.79
C ALA A 49 -14.66 15.97 22.26
N VAL A 50 -15.14 15.28 21.20
CA VAL A 50 -14.41 14.22 20.53
C VAL A 50 -13.08 14.75 19.95
N SER A 51 -13.10 15.90 19.28
CA SER A 51 -11.86 16.50 18.74
C SER A 51 -10.86 16.89 19.85
N ARG A 52 -11.33 17.43 20.98
CA ARG A 52 -10.46 17.73 22.14
C ARG A 52 -9.90 16.46 22.77
N PHE A 53 -10.72 15.43 22.94
CA PHE A 53 -10.29 14.13 23.42
C PHE A 53 -9.17 13.56 22.56
N CYS A 54 -9.33 13.53 21.22
CA CYS A 54 -8.30 13.05 20.30
C CYS A 54 -6.98 13.80 20.48
N ARG A 55 -7.02 15.13 20.58
CA ARG A 55 -5.81 15.95 20.81
C ARG A 55 -5.16 15.66 22.15
N LYS A 56 -5.94 15.46 23.20
CA LYS A 56 -5.41 15.08 24.51
C LYS A 56 -4.72 13.72 24.48
N ILE A 57 -5.22 12.79 23.69
CA ILE A 57 -4.62 11.47 23.51
C ILE A 57 -3.42 11.49 22.51
N GLY A 58 -3.00 12.69 22.05
CA GLY A 58 -1.84 12.85 21.19
C GLY A 58 -2.12 12.61 19.70
N CYS A 59 -3.38 12.72 19.27
CA CYS A 59 -3.79 12.67 17.87
C CYS A 59 -4.21 14.07 17.38
N GLN A 60 -3.93 14.40 16.12
CA GLN A 60 -4.30 15.70 15.54
C GLN A 60 -5.81 15.82 15.38
N ASP A 61 -6.46 14.76 14.99
CA ASP A 61 -7.91 14.69 14.76
C ASP A 61 -8.48 13.28 15.05
N TYR A 62 -9.78 13.13 14.81
CA TYR A 62 -10.48 11.86 15.00
C TYR A 62 -10.07 10.80 13.96
N GLY A 63 -9.68 11.21 12.77
CA GLY A 63 -9.20 10.30 11.73
C GLY A 63 -7.89 9.62 12.14
N GLU A 64 -6.91 10.41 12.59
CA GLU A 64 -5.65 9.87 13.12
C GLU A 64 -5.87 9.00 14.37
N PHE A 65 -6.72 9.46 15.30
CA PHE A 65 -7.08 8.68 16.48
C PHE A 65 -7.64 7.31 16.09
N ARG A 66 -8.59 7.29 15.16
CA ARG A 66 -9.24 6.07 14.69
C ARG A 66 -8.24 5.08 14.11
N LEU A 67 -7.32 5.55 13.26
CA LEU A 67 -6.28 4.70 12.65
C LEU A 67 -5.36 4.10 13.70
N ARG A 68 -4.87 4.90 14.63
CA ARG A 68 -3.96 4.45 15.68
C ARG A 68 -4.64 3.49 16.66
N PHE A 69 -5.87 3.82 17.08
CA PHE A 69 -6.64 2.99 17.99
C PHE A 69 -6.93 1.61 17.40
N LEU A 70 -7.37 1.54 16.14
CA LEU A 70 -7.57 0.28 15.43
C LEU A 70 -6.28 -0.52 15.27
N SER A 71 -5.18 0.16 14.96
CA SER A 71 -3.86 -0.49 14.86
C SER A 71 -3.43 -1.13 16.19
N GLU A 72 -3.75 -0.50 17.32
CA GLU A 72 -3.41 -1.02 18.64
C GLU A 72 -4.33 -2.15 19.08
N LEU A 73 -5.62 -2.07 18.82
CA LEU A 73 -6.56 -3.17 19.07
C LEU A 73 -6.11 -4.46 18.36
N GLN A 74 -5.62 -4.34 17.13
CA GLN A 74 -5.10 -5.48 16.37
C GLN A 74 -3.82 -6.08 16.94
N SER A 75 -3.03 -5.29 17.67
CA SER A 75 -1.78 -5.77 18.28
C SER A 75 -1.97 -6.40 19.65
N THR A 76 -3.11 -6.15 20.32
CA THR A 76 -3.40 -6.62 21.68
C THR A 76 -4.11 -7.98 21.69
N GLU A 77 -4.86 -8.28 20.66
CA GLU A 77 -5.52 -9.58 20.52
C GLU A 77 -4.65 -10.47 19.62
N GLY A 78 -3.92 -11.37 20.22
CA GLY A 78 -3.13 -12.39 19.51
C GLY A 78 -4.03 -13.17 18.54
N GLY A 79 -4.11 -12.74 17.31
CA GLY A 79 -4.66 -13.50 16.19
C GLY A 79 -6.16 -13.45 15.95
N GLN A 80 -6.96 -12.61 16.62
CA GLN A 80 -8.34 -12.37 16.20
C GLN A 80 -8.37 -11.25 15.17
N GLU A 81 -8.78 -11.62 13.95
CA GLU A 81 -9.04 -10.72 12.82
C GLU A 81 -10.10 -9.70 13.25
N THR A 82 -9.74 -8.41 13.24
CA THR A 82 -10.73 -7.32 13.30
C THR A 82 -11.86 -7.64 12.35
N SER A 83 -13.09 -7.50 12.80
CA SER A 83 -14.27 -7.83 12.02
C SER A 83 -14.14 -7.22 10.62
N THR A 84 -13.96 -8.08 9.64
CA THR A 84 -13.81 -7.76 8.22
C THR A 84 -15.04 -7.04 7.65
N GLU A 85 -16.13 -7.01 8.41
CA GLU A 85 -17.38 -6.35 8.06
C GLU A 85 -17.25 -4.84 7.80
N HIS A 86 -16.29 -4.16 8.45
CA HIS A 86 -16.08 -2.73 8.24
C HIS A 86 -15.62 -2.41 6.80
N PHE A 87 -14.84 -3.28 6.19
CA PHE A 87 -14.31 -3.08 4.84
C PHE A 87 -15.22 -3.60 3.74
N VAL A 88 -16.39 -4.13 4.11
CA VAL A 88 -17.42 -4.59 3.19
C VAL A 88 -18.26 -3.40 2.76
N ILE A 89 -18.36 -3.15 1.46
CA ILE A 89 -19.36 -2.21 0.94
C ILE A 89 -20.72 -2.89 0.95
N GLN A 90 -21.66 -2.26 1.65
CA GLN A 90 -23.02 -2.77 1.75
C GLN A 90 -23.90 -2.21 0.63
N GLN A 91 -25.00 -2.87 0.38
CA GLN A 91 -25.98 -2.39 -0.60
C GLN A 91 -26.54 -1.03 -0.16
N GLN A 92 -26.54 -0.07 -1.08
CA GLN A 92 -27.09 1.29 -0.86
C GLN A 92 -26.38 2.12 0.24
N GLU A 93 -25.10 1.85 0.51
CA GLU A 93 -24.33 2.75 1.36
C GLU A 93 -24.25 4.16 0.77
N ASN A 94 -24.28 5.16 1.64
CA ASN A 94 -24.12 6.54 1.18
C ASN A 94 -22.67 6.84 0.74
N ALA A 95 -22.51 7.78 -0.17
CA ALA A 95 -21.22 8.12 -0.78
C ALA A 95 -20.15 8.53 0.25
N MET A 96 -20.53 9.22 1.34
CA MET A 96 -19.59 9.63 2.40
C MET A 96 -19.01 8.41 3.12
N THR A 97 -19.84 7.43 3.44
CA THR A 97 -19.39 6.17 4.06
C THR A 97 -18.45 5.40 3.14
N ILE A 98 -18.79 5.28 1.85
CA ILE A 98 -17.93 4.62 0.85
C ILE A 98 -16.59 5.35 0.75
N MET A 99 -16.59 6.68 0.65
CA MET A 99 -15.38 7.49 0.55
C MET A 99 -14.45 7.26 1.76
N ASN A 100 -15.00 7.25 2.97
CA ASN A 100 -14.23 6.99 4.18
C ASN A 100 -13.67 5.56 4.20
N LYS A 101 -14.48 4.56 3.86
CA LYS A 101 -14.02 3.16 3.79
C LYS A 101 -12.85 2.98 2.82
N ILE A 102 -12.90 3.58 1.65
CA ILE A 102 -11.81 3.50 0.67
C ILE A 102 -10.54 4.16 1.22
N ALA A 103 -10.65 5.36 1.81
CA ALA A 103 -9.51 6.04 2.42
C ALA A 103 -8.88 5.20 3.56
N ASP A 104 -9.70 4.54 4.37
CA ASP A 104 -9.23 3.67 5.45
C ASP A 104 -8.52 2.42 4.90
N ILE A 105 -9.07 1.79 3.85
CA ILE A 105 -8.46 0.64 3.19
C ILE A 105 -7.08 1.01 2.65
N ASP A 106 -6.96 2.11 1.92
CA ASP A 106 -5.69 2.56 1.34
C ASP A 106 -4.66 2.87 2.42
N THR A 107 -5.06 3.62 3.45
CA THR A 107 -4.18 3.99 4.56
C THR A 107 -3.68 2.75 5.31
N LEU A 108 -4.58 1.84 5.64
CA LEU A 108 -4.23 0.62 6.37
C LEU A 108 -3.36 -0.32 5.52
N ALA A 109 -3.62 -0.41 4.22
CA ALA A 109 -2.80 -1.19 3.31
C ALA A 109 -1.35 -0.66 3.26
N VAL A 110 -1.16 0.65 3.18
CA VAL A 110 0.16 1.30 3.21
C VAL A 110 0.86 1.08 4.56
N GLU A 111 0.19 1.36 5.69
CA GLU A 111 0.79 1.21 7.02
C GLU A 111 1.17 -0.24 7.34
N LYS A 112 0.33 -1.20 6.99
CA LYS A 112 0.65 -2.62 7.16
C LYS A 112 1.81 -3.04 6.24
N THR A 113 1.87 -2.56 5.01
CA THR A 113 2.99 -2.83 4.08
C THR A 113 4.29 -2.29 4.64
N LYS A 114 4.31 -1.05 5.12
CA LYS A 114 5.47 -0.43 5.76
C LYS A 114 6.03 -1.27 6.91
N ARG A 115 5.16 -1.86 7.75
CA ARG A 115 5.58 -2.73 8.86
C ARG A 115 6.17 -4.08 8.43
N LEU A 116 5.89 -4.52 7.21
CA LEU A 116 6.44 -5.76 6.65
C LEU A 116 7.84 -5.57 6.05
N LEU A 117 8.28 -4.32 5.85
CA LEU A 117 9.57 -3.99 5.28
C LEU A 117 10.63 -3.89 6.38
N THR A 118 11.83 -4.36 6.07
CA THR A 118 13.01 -4.15 6.92
C THR A 118 14.01 -3.25 6.21
N ILE A 119 14.82 -2.53 6.98
CA ILE A 119 15.88 -1.66 6.42
C ILE A 119 16.86 -2.47 5.56
N ASP A 120 17.25 -3.66 6.01
CA ASP A 120 18.16 -4.53 5.26
C ASP A 120 17.56 -4.98 3.93
N GLN A 121 16.25 -5.30 3.91
CA GLN A 121 15.54 -5.65 2.69
C GLN A 121 15.50 -4.46 1.73
N LEU A 122 15.17 -3.26 2.22
CA LEU A 122 15.18 -2.05 1.40
C LEU A 122 16.56 -1.74 0.84
N ALA A 123 17.62 -1.95 1.62
CA ALA A 123 19.00 -1.78 1.14
C ALA A 123 19.35 -2.73 -0.02
N ARG A 124 18.95 -4.03 0.10
CA ARG A 124 19.15 -5.01 -0.98
C ARG A 124 18.35 -4.67 -2.23
N VAL A 125 17.06 -4.35 -2.07
CA VAL A 125 16.17 -3.94 -3.17
C VAL A 125 16.70 -2.66 -3.84
N GLY A 126 17.08 -1.66 -3.06
CA GLY A 126 17.67 -0.40 -3.58
C GLY A 126 18.92 -0.66 -4.40
N LYS A 127 19.82 -1.54 -3.92
CA LYS A 127 21.00 -1.95 -4.68
C LYS A 127 20.64 -2.64 -6.00
N MET A 128 19.67 -3.57 -5.99
CA MET A 128 19.22 -4.24 -7.22
C MET A 128 18.64 -3.27 -8.25
N VAL A 129 17.86 -2.29 -7.79
CA VAL A 129 17.29 -1.23 -8.66
C VAL A 129 18.41 -0.34 -9.20
N HIS A 130 19.35 0.07 -8.35
CA HIS A 130 20.45 0.96 -8.74
C HIS A 130 21.37 0.34 -9.80
N GLU A 131 21.73 -0.92 -9.63
CA GLU A 131 22.60 -1.66 -10.57
C GLU A 131 21.92 -1.96 -11.90
N ALA A 132 20.59 -2.00 -11.95
CA ALA A 132 19.84 -2.28 -13.17
C ALA A 132 19.77 -1.07 -14.11
N LYS A 133 20.04 -1.29 -15.39
CA LYS A 133 19.74 -0.33 -16.46
C LYS A 133 18.34 -0.54 -17.03
N TYR A 134 17.91 -1.79 -17.08
CA TYR A 134 16.62 -2.22 -17.63
C TYR A 134 15.76 -2.81 -16.51
N ILE A 135 14.52 -2.38 -16.41
CA ILE A 135 13.55 -2.91 -15.46
C ILE A 135 12.40 -3.52 -16.24
N ASP A 136 12.25 -4.83 -16.11
CA ASP A 136 11.22 -5.60 -16.81
C ASP A 136 10.11 -5.97 -15.84
N PHE A 137 8.93 -5.39 -16.04
CA PHE A 137 7.76 -5.69 -15.24
C PHE A 137 6.94 -6.83 -15.88
N TYR A 138 6.64 -7.84 -15.07
CA TYR A 138 5.81 -8.98 -15.43
C TYR A 138 4.56 -9.01 -14.56
N ALA A 139 3.41 -8.85 -15.19
CA ALA A 139 2.12 -8.82 -14.53
C ALA A 139 1.01 -9.29 -15.48
N PHE A 140 -0.13 -9.68 -14.92
CA PHE A 140 -1.32 -10.04 -15.68
C PHE A 140 -2.53 -9.28 -15.16
N ASP A 141 -3.54 -9.20 -15.98
CA ASP A 141 -4.83 -8.59 -15.70
C ASP A 141 -4.67 -7.14 -15.19
N MET A 142 -5.37 -6.79 -14.16
CA MET A 142 -5.30 -5.42 -13.63
C MET A 142 -3.93 -5.04 -13.04
N ASN A 143 -3.08 -6.00 -12.68
CA ASN A 143 -1.73 -5.69 -12.18
C ASN A 143 -0.82 -5.10 -13.28
N ILE A 144 -1.18 -5.24 -14.55
CA ILE A 144 -0.46 -4.61 -15.67
C ILE A 144 -0.49 -3.07 -15.56
N HIS A 145 -1.55 -2.50 -14.99
CA HIS A 145 -1.64 -1.06 -14.78
C HIS A 145 -0.67 -0.57 -13.70
N LEU A 146 -0.45 -1.36 -12.66
CA LEU A 146 0.57 -1.10 -11.64
C LEU A 146 1.99 -1.21 -12.22
N ALA A 147 2.21 -2.21 -13.08
CA ALA A 147 3.47 -2.34 -13.80
C ALA A 147 3.76 -1.12 -14.69
N ARG A 148 2.77 -0.65 -15.45
CA ARG A 148 2.87 0.58 -16.27
C ARG A 148 3.13 1.82 -15.43
N TYR A 149 2.48 1.92 -14.26
CA TYR A 149 2.76 2.97 -13.30
C TYR A 149 4.24 2.95 -12.86
N GLY A 150 4.78 1.78 -12.52
CA GLY A 150 6.19 1.61 -12.19
C GLY A 150 7.12 2.05 -13.33
N CYS A 151 6.81 1.67 -14.59
CA CYS A 151 7.56 2.13 -15.75
C CYS A 151 7.62 3.65 -15.83
N SER A 152 6.50 4.34 -15.59
CA SER A 152 6.44 5.81 -15.63
C SER A 152 7.31 6.44 -14.54
N GLN A 153 7.38 5.85 -13.35
CA GLN A 153 8.20 6.37 -12.26
C GLN A 153 9.71 6.21 -12.56
N PHE A 154 10.14 5.01 -12.96
CA PHE A 154 11.55 4.74 -13.21
C PHE A 154 12.12 5.48 -14.43
N PHE A 155 11.27 5.90 -15.34
CA PHE A 155 11.66 6.79 -16.43
C PHE A 155 12.29 8.10 -15.93
N HIS A 156 11.86 8.63 -14.77
CA HIS A 156 12.45 9.82 -14.15
C HIS A 156 13.83 9.57 -13.48
N CYS A 157 14.30 8.32 -13.48
CA CYS A 157 15.60 7.92 -12.93
C CYS A 157 16.54 7.39 -14.03
N ASP A 158 16.35 7.77 -15.27
CA ASP A 158 17.15 7.29 -16.44
C ASP A 158 17.17 5.76 -16.58
N LYS A 159 16.12 5.07 -16.08
CA LYS A 159 15.96 3.63 -16.25
C LYS A 159 15.06 3.34 -17.44
N VAL A 160 15.43 2.36 -18.22
CA VAL A 160 14.57 1.84 -19.29
C VAL A 160 13.65 0.79 -18.69
N ALA A 161 12.41 1.19 -18.39
CA ALA A 161 11.44 0.29 -17.78
C ALA A 161 10.34 -0.09 -18.77
N ASN A 162 10.05 -1.39 -18.87
CA ASN A 162 9.05 -1.93 -19.78
C ASN A 162 8.08 -2.88 -19.07
N THR A 163 6.88 -3.00 -19.62
CA THR A 163 5.91 -4.02 -19.23
C THR A 163 5.43 -4.76 -20.47
N TYR A 164 5.31 -6.06 -20.35
CA TYR A 164 4.91 -6.95 -21.44
C TYR A 164 3.54 -7.52 -21.13
N ALA A 165 2.57 -7.26 -22.01
CA ALA A 165 1.17 -7.63 -21.80
C ALA A 165 0.85 -9.08 -22.21
N GLU A 166 1.66 -9.66 -23.10
CA GLU A 166 1.43 -10.99 -23.69
C GLU A 166 2.36 -12.04 -23.12
N ASP A 167 1.83 -13.22 -22.82
CA ASP A 167 2.55 -14.33 -22.19
C ASP A 167 3.81 -14.74 -22.94
N ASN A 168 3.68 -14.89 -24.26
CA ASN A 168 4.81 -15.34 -25.11
C ASN A 168 5.94 -14.32 -25.11
N ILE A 169 5.57 -13.01 -25.17
CA ILE A 169 6.54 -11.92 -25.14
C ILE A 169 7.23 -11.89 -23.77
N GLN A 170 6.48 -12.00 -22.68
CA GLN A 170 7.05 -12.04 -21.33
C GLN A 170 8.10 -13.15 -21.19
N ARG A 171 7.79 -14.34 -21.68
CA ARG A 171 8.71 -15.48 -21.61
C ARG A 171 9.94 -15.30 -22.50
N MET A 172 9.76 -14.75 -23.71
CA MET A 172 10.89 -14.46 -24.61
C MET A 172 11.84 -13.42 -23.99
N MET A 173 11.31 -12.35 -23.41
CA MET A 173 12.11 -11.32 -22.75
C MET A 173 12.85 -11.88 -21.53
N ALA A 174 12.20 -12.73 -20.74
CA ALA A 174 12.84 -13.40 -19.61
C ALA A 174 14.04 -14.25 -20.03
N LEU A 175 13.97 -14.92 -21.18
CA LEU A 175 15.07 -15.72 -21.73
C LEU A 175 16.23 -14.87 -22.26
N GLN A 176 15.98 -13.61 -22.61
CA GLN A 176 16.98 -12.64 -23.05
C GLN A 176 17.58 -11.83 -21.91
N ASN A 177 17.12 -12.08 -20.68
CA ASN A 177 17.55 -11.34 -19.50
C ASN A 177 19.08 -11.49 -19.29
N ASN A 178 19.72 -10.40 -18.95
CA ASN A 178 21.16 -10.32 -18.74
C ASN A 178 21.48 -9.56 -17.43
N GLU A 179 22.77 -9.37 -17.14
CA GLU A 179 23.25 -8.78 -15.89
C GLU A 179 22.72 -7.36 -15.62
N ASN A 180 22.30 -6.61 -16.65
CA ASN A 180 21.80 -5.24 -16.53
C ASN A 180 20.28 -5.19 -16.35
N HIS A 181 19.58 -6.32 -16.32
CA HIS A 181 18.13 -6.41 -16.18
C HIS A 181 17.73 -6.73 -14.75
N LEU A 182 16.67 -6.09 -14.30
CA LEU A 182 15.94 -6.42 -13.09
C LEU A 182 14.51 -6.81 -13.45
N SER A 183 14.11 -8.02 -13.12
CA SER A 183 12.74 -8.51 -13.34
C SER A 183 11.88 -8.29 -12.10
N ILE A 184 10.80 -7.53 -12.24
CA ILE A 184 9.85 -7.26 -11.15
C ILE A 184 8.51 -7.90 -11.50
N MET A 185 8.10 -8.91 -10.71
CA MET A 185 6.81 -9.58 -10.85
C MET A 185 5.81 -9.00 -9.88
N ILE A 186 4.60 -8.67 -10.39
CA ILE A 186 3.48 -8.19 -9.56
C ILE A 186 2.34 -9.21 -9.65
N SER A 187 2.08 -9.89 -8.53
CA SER A 187 1.06 -10.94 -8.48
C SER A 187 0.44 -11.06 -7.10
N HIS A 188 -0.83 -10.70 -6.94
CA HIS A 188 -1.52 -10.72 -5.65
C HIS A 188 -1.37 -12.08 -4.92
N THR A 189 -1.67 -13.17 -5.57
CA THR A 189 -1.58 -14.52 -4.95
C THR A 189 -0.20 -15.15 -5.06
N GLY A 190 0.63 -14.72 -6.02
CA GLY A 190 1.89 -15.35 -6.36
C GLY A 190 1.75 -16.78 -6.86
N ASN A 191 0.57 -17.15 -7.40
CA ASN A 191 0.25 -18.52 -7.83
C ASN A 191 -0.20 -18.62 -9.30
N ASN A 192 -0.19 -17.49 -10.06
CA ASN A 192 -0.49 -17.53 -11.48
C ASN A 192 0.50 -18.49 -12.19
N LYS A 193 -0.01 -19.52 -12.87
CA LYS A 193 0.80 -20.58 -13.47
C LYS A 193 1.88 -20.05 -14.41
N LYS A 194 1.53 -19.09 -15.26
CA LYS A 194 2.42 -18.50 -16.25
C LYS A 194 3.56 -17.72 -15.60
N LEU A 195 3.25 -16.90 -14.56
CA LEU A 195 4.27 -16.20 -13.81
C LEU A 195 5.15 -17.13 -12.96
N VAL A 196 4.60 -18.25 -12.45
CA VAL A 196 5.39 -19.27 -11.75
C VAL A 196 6.39 -19.93 -12.68
N GLU A 197 5.99 -20.24 -13.91
CA GLU A 197 6.91 -20.78 -14.92
C GLU A 197 7.98 -19.76 -15.29
N LEU A 198 7.58 -18.51 -15.54
CA LEU A 198 8.48 -17.42 -15.90
C LEU A 198 9.51 -17.14 -14.79
N VAL A 199 9.10 -16.99 -13.52
CA VAL A 199 10.06 -16.74 -12.43
C VAL A 199 11.02 -17.92 -12.22
N ARG A 200 10.57 -19.14 -12.49
CA ARG A 200 11.43 -20.33 -12.45
C ARG A 200 12.50 -20.29 -13.54
N ASP A 201 12.13 -19.87 -14.76
CA ASP A 201 13.06 -19.74 -15.88
C ASP A 201 14.07 -18.59 -15.61
N LEU A 202 13.61 -17.46 -15.07
CA LEU A 202 14.47 -16.36 -14.61
C LEU A 202 15.46 -16.83 -13.52
N HIS A 203 14.99 -17.58 -12.55
CA HIS A 203 15.84 -18.14 -11.48
C HIS A 203 16.92 -19.07 -12.03
N ARG A 204 16.57 -19.93 -12.99
CA ARG A 204 17.54 -20.82 -13.68
C ARG A 204 18.58 -20.02 -14.47
N ALA A 205 18.17 -18.91 -15.07
CA ALA A 205 19.03 -17.98 -15.79
C ALA A 205 19.87 -17.09 -14.85
N LYS A 206 19.70 -17.19 -13.52
CA LYS A 206 20.34 -16.35 -12.50
C LYS A 206 20.04 -14.86 -12.70
N ALA A 207 18.90 -14.55 -13.28
CA ALA A 207 18.42 -13.19 -13.44
C ALA A 207 18.01 -12.61 -12.09
N LYS A 208 18.26 -11.32 -11.86
CA LYS A 208 17.84 -10.63 -10.64
C LYS A 208 16.32 -10.42 -10.64
N THR A 209 15.68 -10.81 -9.54
CA THR A 209 14.23 -10.87 -9.47
C THR A 209 13.67 -10.28 -8.16
N ILE A 210 12.63 -9.46 -8.27
CA ILE A 210 11.81 -8.98 -7.16
C ILE A 210 10.37 -9.43 -7.38
N LEU A 211 9.76 -10.02 -6.37
CA LEU A 211 8.34 -10.38 -6.36
C LEU A 211 7.58 -9.46 -5.42
N ILE A 212 6.54 -8.78 -5.92
CA ILE A 212 5.54 -8.09 -5.11
C ILE A 212 4.30 -8.98 -5.04
N THR A 213 3.96 -9.43 -3.83
CA THR A 213 2.83 -10.33 -3.60
C THR A 213 2.23 -10.16 -2.21
N SER A 214 0.98 -10.58 -2.01
CA SER A 214 0.39 -10.54 -0.68
C SER A 214 0.98 -11.61 0.26
N GLN A 215 0.81 -11.41 1.56
CA GLN A 215 1.12 -12.43 2.55
C GLN A 215 0.32 -13.72 2.25
N GLY A 216 0.89 -14.85 2.59
CA GLY A 216 0.27 -16.16 2.39
C GLY A 216 1.16 -17.12 1.60
N LYS A 217 0.59 -18.25 1.22
CA LYS A 217 1.29 -19.27 0.43
C LYS A 217 1.41 -18.82 -1.02
N SER A 218 2.64 -18.68 -1.51
CA SER A 218 2.94 -18.33 -2.90
C SER A 218 3.99 -19.26 -3.46
N ARG A 219 3.75 -19.82 -4.63
CA ARG A 219 4.70 -20.71 -5.34
C ARG A 219 5.87 -19.93 -5.92
N MET A 220 5.70 -18.64 -6.20
CA MET A 220 6.74 -17.80 -6.79
C MET A 220 7.84 -17.44 -5.79
N LYS A 221 7.51 -17.38 -4.47
CA LYS A 221 8.47 -17.01 -3.41
C LYS A 221 9.73 -17.88 -3.37
N ALA A 222 9.63 -19.14 -3.79
CA ALA A 222 10.77 -20.05 -3.81
C ALA A 222 11.81 -19.74 -4.90
N TYR A 223 11.49 -18.86 -5.85
CA TYR A 223 12.32 -18.57 -7.00
C TYR A 223 12.73 -17.09 -7.12
N ALA A 224 12.10 -16.19 -6.37
CA ALA A 224 12.46 -14.77 -6.36
C ALA A 224 13.62 -14.50 -5.39
N ASP A 225 14.54 -13.60 -5.77
CA ASP A 225 15.67 -13.22 -4.91
C ASP A 225 15.20 -12.34 -3.75
N GLU A 226 14.27 -11.40 -4.02
CA GLU A 226 13.63 -10.58 -3.00
C GLU A 226 12.11 -10.66 -3.12
N VAL A 227 11.43 -10.70 -1.98
CA VAL A 227 9.97 -10.78 -1.91
C VAL A 227 9.42 -9.64 -1.06
N LEU A 228 8.83 -8.66 -1.72
CA LEU A 228 8.13 -7.55 -1.07
C LEU A 228 6.69 -7.95 -0.79
N LEU A 229 6.35 -8.04 0.49
CA LEU A 229 5.03 -8.48 0.93
C LEU A 229 4.09 -7.28 1.10
N THR A 230 2.89 -7.43 0.55
CA THR A 230 1.73 -6.62 0.93
C THR A 230 0.91 -7.36 1.99
N PRO A 231 0.11 -6.69 2.80
CA PRO A 231 -0.73 -7.36 3.77
C PRO A 231 -1.67 -8.35 3.08
N ARG A 232 -1.95 -9.45 3.76
CA ARG A 232 -3.03 -10.34 3.36
C ARG A 232 -4.32 -9.54 3.38
N THR A 233 -5.16 -9.73 2.40
CA THR A 233 -6.31 -8.87 2.16
C THR A 233 -7.16 -8.68 3.41
N LEU A 234 -7.46 -7.43 3.73
CA LEU A 234 -8.32 -7.03 4.85
C LEU A 234 -9.79 -7.50 4.69
N THR A 235 -10.08 -8.18 3.59
CA THR A 235 -11.43 -8.52 3.12
C THR A 235 -11.72 -10.03 3.09
N GLU A 236 -10.88 -10.87 3.71
CA GLU A 236 -11.22 -12.27 3.89
C GLU A 236 -12.13 -12.43 5.11
N CYS A 237 -13.43 -12.25 4.91
CA CYS A 237 -14.46 -12.61 5.88
C CYS A 237 -15.04 -13.99 5.52
N GLY A 238 -14.68 -15.02 6.30
CA GLY A 238 -15.21 -16.37 6.14
C GLY A 238 -14.98 -16.97 4.74
N SER A 239 -15.96 -17.69 4.22
CA SER A 239 -15.91 -18.35 2.91
C SER A 239 -16.28 -17.46 1.72
N ILE A 240 -16.63 -16.20 1.93
CA ILE A 240 -17.04 -15.26 0.88
C ILE A 240 -15.87 -14.36 0.51
N ARG A 241 -15.25 -14.61 -0.64
CA ARG A 241 -14.36 -13.64 -1.29
C ARG A 241 -15.21 -12.43 -1.67
N MET A 242 -14.96 -11.30 -1.02
CA MET A 242 -15.48 -10.02 -1.48
C MET A 242 -14.73 -9.62 -2.74
N GLU A 243 -15.24 -10.03 -3.88
CA GLU A 243 -14.67 -9.66 -5.18
C GLU A 243 -14.75 -8.15 -5.35
N GLY A 244 -13.61 -7.51 -5.53
CA GLY A 244 -13.47 -6.08 -5.84
C GLY A 244 -12.60 -5.28 -4.88
N LEU A 245 -12.82 -5.32 -3.56
CA LEU A 245 -12.08 -4.46 -2.62
C LEU A 245 -10.65 -4.92 -2.30
N TRP A 246 -10.36 -6.21 -2.44
CA TRP A 246 -8.98 -6.70 -2.33
C TRP A 246 -8.04 -6.05 -3.35
N THR A 247 -8.59 -5.66 -4.50
CA THR A 247 -7.83 -4.98 -5.55
C THR A 247 -7.43 -3.58 -5.13
N VAL A 248 -8.28 -2.88 -4.39
CA VAL A 248 -8.00 -1.54 -3.84
C VAL A 248 -6.81 -1.64 -2.88
N ALA A 249 -6.90 -2.46 -1.84
CA ALA A 249 -5.84 -2.63 -0.85
C ALA A 249 -4.50 -3.10 -1.47
N PHE A 250 -4.55 -4.09 -2.39
CA PHE A 250 -3.35 -4.57 -3.06
C PHE A 250 -2.75 -3.51 -3.98
N SER A 251 -3.57 -2.72 -4.65
CA SER A 251 -3.11 -1.64 -5.52
C SER A 251 -2.44 -0.52 -4.73
N ALA A 252 -3.04 -0.08 -3.62
CA ALA A 252 -2.46 0.93 -2.73
C ALA A 252 -1.11 0.47 -2.17
N ALA A 253 -1.04 -0.77 -1.65
CA ALA A 253 0.17 -1.37 -1.12
C ALA A 253 1.27 -1.52 -2.19
N THR A 254 0.91 -2.01 -3.38
CA THR A 254 1.86 -2.18 -4.50
C THR A 254 2.37 -0.85 -5.01
N LYS A 255 1.46 0.14 -5.18
CA LYS A 255 1.85 1.50 -5.55
C LYS A 255 2.83 2.08 -4.54
N TYR A 256 2.57 1.95 -3.24
CA TYR A 256 3.48 2.39 -2.18
C TYR A 256 4.89 1.76 -2.31
N LEU A 257 4.98 0.45 -2.56
CA LEU A 257 6.25 -0.24 -2.77
C LEU A 257 7.00 0.29 -4.01
N LEU A 258 6.30 0.53 -5.10
CA LEU A 258 6.86 1.11 -6.32
C LEU A 258 7.37 2.54 -6.08
N ASP A 259 6.62 3.36 -5.33
CA ASP A 259 7.02 4.72 -4.97
C ASP A 259 8.26 4.73 -4.06
N VAL A 260 8.35 3.80 -3.10
CA VAL A 260 9.53 3.66 -2.24
C VAL A 260 10.76 3.28 -3.06
N MET A 261 10.66 2.29 -3.94
CA MET A 261 11.77 1.90 -4.83
C MET A 261 12.20 3.04 -5.74
N PHE A 262 11.25 3.75 -6.34
CA PHE A 262 11.51 4.94 -7.15
C PHE A 262 12.20 6.03 -6.35
N ALA A 263 11.67 6.39 -5.18
CA ALA A 263 12.22 7.46 -4.36
C ALA A 263 13.64 7.15 -3.88
N MET A 264 13.94 5.89 -3.58
CA MET A 264 15.30 5.45 -3.22
C MET A 264 16.26 5.62 -4.38
N GLU A 265 15.90 5.21 -5.59
CA GLU A 265 16.71 5.38 -6.80
C GLU A 265 16.86 6.87 -7.18
N PHE A 266 15.75 7.62 -7.10
CA PHE A 266 15.80 9.07 -7.37
C PHE A 266 16.75 9.79 -6.41
N SER A 267 16.73 9.40 -5.14
CA SER A 267 17.64 9.96 -4.11
C SER A 267 19.10 9.57 -4.34
N ALA A 268 19.34 8.35 -4.82
CA ALA A 268 20.71 7.86 -5.09
C ALA A 268 21.38 8.61 -6.26
N GLY A 269 20.63 8.97 -7.31
CA GLY A 269 21.09 9.75 -8.46
C GLY A 269 20.55 11.19 -8.47
N TYR A 270 20.41 11.84 -7.30
CA TYR A 270 19.62 13.06 -7.12
C TYR A 270 19.92 14.17 -8.14
N ASP A 271 21.20 14.56 -8.29
CA ASP A 271 21.59 15.69 -9.15
C ASP A 271 21.31 15.42 -10.64
N GLU A 272 21.53 14.19 -11.08
CA GLU A 272 21.28 13.75 -12.45
C GLU A 272 19.80 13.65 -12.73
N ASN A 273 19.05 13.09 -11.80
CA ASN A 273 17.59 12.93 -11.91
C ASN A 273 16.85 14.28 -11.88
N ILE A 274 17.35 15.26 -11.11
CA ILE A 274 16.81 16.64 -11.15
C ILE A 274 17.06 17.30 -12.49
N LYS A 275 18.24 17.12 -13.10
CA LYS A 275 18.52 17.65 -14.44
C LYS A 275 17.57 17.04 -15.48
N LEU A 276 17.39 15.73 -15.42
CA LEU A 276 16.49 15.01 -16.30
C LEU A 276 15.03 15.50 -16.17
N SER A 277 14.56 15.63 -14.91
CA SER A 277 13.21 16.12 -14.61
C SER A 277 12.98 17.55 -15.16
N LYS A 278 13.98 18.43 -15.07
CA LYS A 278 13.90 19.78 -15.66
C LYS A 278 13.79 19.74 -17.20
N GLN A 279 14.57 18.89 -17.85
CA GLN A 279 14.50 18.71 -19.30
C GLN A 279 13.10 18.22 -19.74
N TYR A 280 12.50 17.28 -19.01
CA TYR A 280 11.15 16.81 -19.27
C TYR A 280 10.11 17.91 -19.11
N TYR A 281 10.23 18.70 -18.04
CA TYR A 281 9.32 19.82 -17.82
C TYR A 281 9.40 20.85 -18.98
N GLU A 282 10.61 21.18 -19.45
CA GLU A 282 10.82 22.10 -20.57
C GLU A 282 10.25 21.57 -21.89
N ILE A 283 10.39 20.27 -22.17
CA ILE A 283 9.80 19.63 -23.35
C ILE A 283 8.28 19.66 -23.25
N GLY A 284 7.71 19.32 -22.07
CA GLY A 284 6.27 19.37 -21.83
C GLY A 284 5.70 20.78 -21.96
N ALA A 285 6.36 21.77 -21.39
CA ALA A 285 5.95 23.17 -21.48
C ALA A 285 5.95 23.69 -22.93
N LYS A 286 6.96 23.32 -23.75
CA LYS A 286 7.01 23.66 -25.17
C LYS A 286 5.83 23.05 -25.95
N ASN A 287 5.44 21.83 -25.63
CA ASN A 287 4.32 21.17 -26.28
C ASN A 287 2.96 21.75 -25.88
N LEU A 288 2.81 22.24 -24.64
CA LEU A 288 1.59 22.92 -24.16
C LEU A 288 1.42 24.32 -24.78
N CYS A 289 2.51 25.05 -25.04
CA CYS A 289 2.45 26.37 -25.66
C CYS A 289 2.03 26.35 -27.17
N TYR A 290 2.04 25.21 -27.82
CA TYR A 290 1.55 25.07 -29.19
C TYR A 290 0.03 25.02 -29.29
N THR A 291 -0.69 24.81 -28.20
CA THR A 291 -2.18 24.74 -28.21
C THR A 291 -2.85 26.09 -27.97
N GLU A 292 -2.12 27.14 -27.61
CA GLU A 292 -2.67 28.51 -27.43
C GLU A 292 -2.57 29.42 -28.68
N LYS A 293 -2.10 28.89 -29.82
CA LYS A 293 -1.94 29.66 -31.07
C LYS A 293 -2.72 29.10 -32.26
N SER A 294 -3.81 28.38 -32.00
CA SER A 294 -4.74 27.99 -33.10
C SER A 294 -6.15 28.49 -32.86
#